data_0e833edbf7aac0a631b1cf65bd0df787
#
_entry.id   0e833edbf7aac0a631b1cf65bd0df787
#
_cell.length_a   1.000
_cell.length_b   1.000
_cell.length_c   1.000
_cell.angle_alpha   90.00
_cell.angle_beta   90.00
_cell.angle_gamma   90.00
#
_symmetry.space_group_name_H-M   'P 1'
#
loop_
_entity.id
_entity.type
_entity.pdbx_description
1 polymer ?
#
loop_
_entity_poly.entity_id
_entity_poly.type
_entity_poly.pdbx_seq_one_letter_code
_entity_poly.pdbx_strand_id
1 'polypeptide(L)'
;MAYEDLSAKDMVVVDVDGHIVDGSLNLSSDTKTHIEFFKAFGEIGAIPCTRNLTYRTFQNRSLNSLFVSRVLCRSHGPFAWGKDAAQVVYHAVVLEKVAKMAICICMISPNAKPAPHHILDKHFMRKHGSNAYYEQKNDYGMEGKL
;
A
#
# COMPACT_ATOMS: atom_id res chain seq x y z
N MET A 1 -9.96 23.57 -2.25
CA MET A 1 -11.06 22.84 -1.62
C MET A 1 -10.43 21.98 -0.52
N ALA A 2 -10.93 22.07 0.71
CA ALA A 2 -10.46 21.21 1.79
C ALA A 2 -11.05 19.80 1.63
N TYR A 3 -10.36 18.76 2.17
CA TYR A 3 -10.83 17.38 2.01
C TYR A 3 -12.18 17.13 2.66
N GLU A 4 -12.49 17.84 3.75
CA GLU A 4 -13.76 17.78 4.45
C GLU A 4 -14.94 18.36 3.66
N ASP A 5 -14.66 19.18 2.64
CA ASP A 5 -15.68 19.80 1.78
C ASP A 5 -16.00 18.98 0.53
N LEU A 6 -15.28 17.86 0.31
CA LEU A 6 -15.47 17.01 -0.87
C LEU A 6 -16.81 16.25 -0.82
N SER A 7 -17.50 16.23 -1.94
CA SER A 7 -18.73 15.49 -2.17
C SER A 7 -18.56 14.53 -3.36
N ALA A 8 -19.51 13.63 -3.55
CA ALA A 8 -19.48 12.72 -4.69
C ALA A 8 -19.48 13.45 -6.05
N LYS A 9 -20.00 14.68 -6.11
CA LYS A 9 -20.04 15.52 -7.33
C LYS A 9 -18.67 16.06 -7.72
N ASP A 10 -17.73 16.06 -6.78
CA ASP A 10 -16.35 16.54 -7.00
C ASP A 10 -15.42 15.40 -7.46
N MET A 11 -15.98 14.21 -7.65
CA MET A 11 -15.25 13.06 -8.15
C MET A 11 -15.29 12.99 -9.66
N VAL A 12 -14.21 12.47 -10.26
CA VAL A 12 -14.13 12.19 -11.70
C VAL A 12 -14.01 10.70 -11.88
N VAL A 13 -14.90 10.13 -12.68
CA VAL A 13 -14.86 8.72 -13.05
C VAL A 13 -14.17 8.57 -14.39
N VAL A 14 -13.18 7.69 -14.46
CA VAL A 14 -12.45 7.36 -15.68
C VAL A 14 -12.54 5.87 -15.96
N ASP A 15 -12.53 5.51 -17.23
CA ASP A 15 -12.40 4.13 -17.66
C ASP A 15 -10.92 3.68 -17.57
N VAL A 16 -10.69 2.40 -17.84
CA VAL A 16 -9.34 1.81 -17.82
C VAL A 16 -8.42 2.35 -18.92
N ASP A 17 -8.96 3.02 -19.91
CA ASP A 17 -8.20 3.65 -20.99
C ASP A 17 -7.91 5.13 -20.72
N GLY A 18 -8.47 5.66 -19.61
CA GLY A 18 -8.22 7.01 -19.14
C GLY A 18 -9.19 8.06 -19.69
N HIS A 19 -10.31 7.65 -20.31
CA HIS A 19 -11.34 8.56 -20.75
C HIS A 19 -12.27 8.92 -19.57
N ILE A 20 -12.66 10.18 -19.47
CA ILE A 20 -13.64 10.62 -18.48
C ILE A 20 -15.00 10.07 -18.85
N VAL A 21 -15.59 9.28 -17.94
CA VAL A 21 -16.93 8.72 -18.06
C VAL A 21 -17.95 9.60 -17.35
N ASP A 22 -17.57 10.19 -16.22
CA ASP A 22 -18.40 11.09 -15.43
C ASP A 22 -17.53 12.11 -14.68
N GLY A 23 -18.09 13.28 -14.43
CA GLY A 23 -17.42 14.39 -13.76
C GLY A 23 -16.92 15.46 -14.72
N SER A 24 -16.67 16.65 -14.18
CA SER A 24 -16.29 17.85 -14.96
C SER A 24 -14.92 18.42 -14.61
N LEU A 25 -14.24 17.86 -13.61
CA LEU A 25 -12.95 18.34 -13.16
C LEU A 25 -11.82 17.74 -13.99
N ASN A 26 -10.67 18.43 -13.99
CA ASN A 26 -9.48 17.93 -14.64
C ASN A 26 -8.89 16.73 -13.90
N LEU A 27 -8.39 15.75 -14.65
CA LEU A 27 -7.70 14.60 -14.10
C LEU A 27 -6.39 15.00 -13.42
N SER A 28 -6.06 14.29 -12.35
CA SER A 28 -4.75 14.38 -11.72
C SER A 28 -3.66 13.90 -12.68
N SER A 29 -2.46 14.48 -12.58
CA SER A 29 -1.26 13.98 -13.28
C SER A 29 -0.96 12.51 -12.96
N ASP A 30 -1.41 12.04 -11.80
CA ASP A 30 -1.16 10.69 -11.30
C ASP A 30 -2.14 9.65 -11.84
N THR A 31 -3.23 10.10 -12.51
CA THR A 31 -4.29 9.22 -13.03
C THR A 31 -3.73 8.10 -13.91
N LYS A 32 -2.77 8.41 -14.80
CA LYS A 32 -2.13 7.40 -15.65
C LYS A 32 -1.44 6.30 -14.83
N THR A 33 -0.73 6.69 -13.76
CA THR A 33 -0.05 5.74 -12.89
C THR A 33 -1.07 4.85 -12.15
N HIS A 34 -2.17 5.43 -11.66
CA HIS A 34 -3.24 4.66 -11.04
C HIS A 34 -3.87 3.66 -12.00
N ILE A 35 -4.15 4.07 -13.24
CA ILE A 35 -4.69 3.18 -14.28
C ILE A 35 -3.76 1.99 -14.53
N GLU A 36 -2.45 2.23 -14.66
CA GLU A 36 -1.48 1.14 -14.85
C GLU A 36 -1.45 0.16 -13.67
N PHE A 37 -1.59 0.65 -12.44
CA PHE A 37 -1.72 -0.24 -11.28
C PHE A 37 -3.01 -1.06 -11.32
N PHE A 38 -4.16 -0.47 -11.66
CA PHE A 38 -5.41 -1.21 -11.80
C PHE A 38 -5.36 -2.24 -12.93
N LYS A 39 -4.70 -1.91 -14.06
CA LYS A 39 -4.49 -2.88 -15.15
C LYS A 39 -3.57 -4.02 -14.73
N ALA A 40 -2.50 -3.72 -13.99
CA ALA A 40 -1.51 -4.71 -13.58
C ALA A 40 -2.00 -5.65 -12.46
N PHE A 41 -2.90 -5.16 -11.60
CA PHE A 41 -3.34 -5.85 -10.39
C PHE A 41 -4.86 -5.90 -10.34
N GLY A 42 -5.47 -6.83 -11.05
CA GLY A 42 -6.93 -6.92 -11.23
C GLY A 42 -7.75 -7.14 -9.95
N GLU A 43 -7.11 -7.46 -8.82
CA GLU A 43 -7.78 -7.72 -7.54
C GLU A 43 -7.78 -6.52 -6.58
N ILE A 44 -7.20 -5.40 -6.97
CA ILE A 44 -7.15 -4.22 -6.10
C ILE A 44 -8.40 -3.36 -6.26
N GLY A 45 -8.99 -2.96 -5.13
CA GLY A 45 -10.17 -2.10 -5.10
C GLY A 45 -9.87 -0.62 -4.89
N ALA A 46 -8.68 -0.27 -4.38
CA ALA A 46 -8.30 1.11 -4.12
C ALA A 46 -6.77 1.32 -4.12
N ILE A 47 -6.34 2.53 -4.48
CA ILE A 47 -4.93 2.96 -4.48
C ILE A 47 -4.86 4.41 -4.01
N PRO A 48 -4.38 4.73 -2.81
CA PRO A 48 -4.02 6.08 -2.43
C PRO A 48 -2.62 6.42 -2.93
N CYS A 49 -2.42 7.66 -3.29
CA CYS A 49 -1.12 8.26 -3.45
C CYS A 49 -0.95 9.32 -2.36
N THR A 50 0.14 9.27 -1.62
CA THR A 50 0.43 10.28 -0.60
C THR A 50 1.71 11.02 -0.95
N ARG A 51 1.67 12.34 -0.88
CA ARG A 51 2.87 13.18 -1.01
C ARG A 51 3.61 13.20 0.33
N ASN A 52 4.44 12.23 0.60
CA ASN A 52 5.32 12.28 1.75
C ASN A 52 6.79 12.09 1.38
N LEU A 53 7.65 12.78 2.09
CA LEU A 53 8.99 13.28 1.77
C LEU A 53 10.12 12.27 1.95
N THR A 54 9.91 10.97 1.91
CA THR A 54 11.02 10.06 2.23
C THR A 54 11.34 9.15 1.06
N TYR A 55 12.37 9.54 0.30
CA TYR A 55 12.83 8.82 -0.88
C TYR A 55 14.15 8.13 -0.67
N ARG A 56 14.16 6.83 -0.74
CA ARG A 56 15.22 6.05 -1.38
C ARG A 56 14.60 4.83 -2.05
N THR A 57 14.83 4.75 -3.31
CA THR A 57 14.40 3.75 -4.27
C THR A 57 14.73 2.33 -3.84
N PHE A 58 13.72 1.46 -3.83
CA PHE A 58 13.95 0.04 -4.03
C PHE A 58 13.69 -0.29 -5.50
N GLN A 59 14.76 -0.50 -6.25
CA GLN A 59 14.68 -1.00 -7.62
C GLN A 59 14.44 -2.50 -7.62
N ASN A 60 13.46 -2.90 -8.41
CA ASN A 60 13.40 -4.11 -9.21
C ASN A 60 13.31 -5.45 -8.49
N ARG A 61 12.09 -5.81 -8.10
CA ARG A 61 11.65 -7.21 -8.03
C ARG A 61 10.24 -7.30 -8.59
N SER A 62 9.96 -8.40 -9.30
CA SER A 62 8.60 -8.79 -9.67
C SER A 62 7.68 -8.61 -8.47
N LEU A 63 6.88 -7.53 -8.49
CA LEU A 63 5.95 -7.22 -7.40
C LEU A 63 4.76 -8.15 -7.54
N ASN A 64 4.63 -9.08 -6.61
CA ASN A 64 3.37 -9.80 -6.46
C ASN A 64 2.45 -8.96 -5.56
N SER A 65 1.35 -8.47 -6.11
CA SER A 65 0.39 -7.60 -5.42
C SER A 65 -0.20 -8.23 -4.16
N LEU A 66 -0.27 -9.56 -4.09
CA LEU A 66 -0.76 -10.30 -2.93
C LEU A 66 0.22 -10.21 -1.75
N PHE A 67 1.52 -10.10 -2.02
CA PHE A 67 2.57 -10.12 -0.99
C PHE A 67 3.13 -8.75 -0.67
N VAL A 68 3.07 -7.83 -1.63
CA VAL A 68 3.55 -6.46 -1.47
C VAL A 68 2.41 -5.52 -1.74
N SER A 69 1.90 -4.87 -0.71
CA SER A 69 0.74 -3.96 -0.78
C SER A 69 1.13 -2.48 -0.95
N ARG A 70 2.40 -2.20 -1.27
CA ARG A 70 2.92 -0.83 -1.33
C ARG A 70 4.22 -0.73 -2.10
N VAL A 71 4.47 0.43 -2.70
CA VAL A 71 5.71 0.73 -3.42
C VAL A 71 6.08 2.20 -3.27
N LEU A 72 7.37 2.48 -3.29
CA LEU A 72 7.89 3.84 -3.38
C LEU A 72 8.29 4.12 -4.81
N CYS A 73 7.63 5.07 -5.46
CA CYS A 73 7.98 5.51 -6.80
C CYS A 73 8.94 6.70 -6.73
N ARG A 74 10.06 6.58 -7.47
CA ARG A 74 11.06 7.65 -7.54
C ARG A 74 10.45 8.93 -8.07
N SER A 75 10.79 10.05 -7.47
CA SER A 75 10.34 11.40 -7.83
C SER A 75 8.82 11.60 -7.76
N HIS A 76 8.10 10.68 -7.14
CA HIS A 76 6.66 10.76 -7.01
C HIS A 76 6.23 10.63 -5.54
N GLY A 77 6.23 9.42 -4.99
CA GLY A 77 5.78 9.15 -3.62
C GLY A 77 5.45 7.68 -3.39
N PRO A 78 4.94 7.38 -2.20
CA PRO A 78 4.44 6.06 -1.90
C PRO A 78 3.08 5.83 -2.55
N PHE A 79 2.91 4.64 -3.12
CA PHE A 79 1.63 4.05 -3.46
C PHE A 79 1.36 2.88 -2.51
N ALA A 80 0.15 2.78 -2.02
CA ALA A 80 -0.33 1.59 -1.35
C ALA A 80 -1.56 1.08 -2.09
N TRP A 81 -1.94 -0.17 -1.91
CA TRP A 81 -3.16 -0.72 -2.49
C TRP A 81 -3.79 -1.75 -1.58
N GLY A 82 -5.04 -2.05 -1.82
CA GLY A 82 -5.81 -3.02 -1.06
C GLY A 82 -7.11 -3.34 -1.77
N LYS A 83 -7.81 -4.33 -1.27
CA LYS A 83 -9.12 -4.76 -1.79
C LYS A 83 -10.22 -3.72 -1.57
N ASP A 84 -10.06 -2.87 -0.55
CA ASP A 84 -11.02 -1.84 -0.17
C ASP A 84 -10.31 -0.62 0.44
N ALA A 85 -11.05 0.46 0.64
CA ALA A 85 -10.53 1.71 1.17
C ALA A 85 -9.95 1.57 2.60
N ALA A 86 -10.55 0.75 3.46
CA ALA A 86 -10.08 0.55 4.83
C ALA A 86 -8.71 -0.13 4.84
N GLN A 87 -8.54 -1.17 4.03
CA GLN A 87 -7.26 -1.88 3.90
C GLN A 87 -6.17 -0.98 3.32
N VAL A 88 -6.53 -0.15 2.37
CA VAL A 88 -5.62 0.83 1.76
C VAL A 88 -5.11 1.85 2.76
N VAL A 89 -6.01 2.43 3.58
CA VAL A 89 -5.64 3.35 4.65
C VAL A 89 -4.71 2.66 5.66
N TYR A 90 -5.04 1.44 6.06
CA TYR A 90 -4.18 0.63 6.93
C TYR A 90 -2.77 0.47 6.35
N HIS A 91 -2.66 0.07 5.07
CA HIS A 91 -1.36 -0.10 4.42
C HIS A 91 -0.57 1.21 4.31
N ALA A 92 -1.24 2.33 4.04
CA ALA A 92 -0.60 3.64 3.99
C ALA A 92 -0.06 4.07 5.35
N VAL A 93 -0.84 3.90 6.42
CA VAL A 93 -0.42 4.19 7.80
C VAL A 93 0.77 3.32 8.22
N VAL A 94 0.72 2.03 7.92
CA VAL A 94 1.83 1.11 8.22
C VAL A 94 3.09 1.52 7.46
N LEU A 95 2.96 1.88 6.17
CA LEU A 95 4.10 2.34 5.37
C LEU A 95 4.77 3.57 5.99
N GLU A 96 3.97 4.56 6.42
CA GLU A 96 4.46 5.77 7.08
C GLU A 96 5.22 5.46 8.38
N LYS A 97 4.67 4.57 9.22
CA LYS A 97 5.32 4.15 10.47
C LYS A 97 6.63 3.42 10.23
N VAL A 98 6.65 2.48 9.29
CA VAL A 98 7.85 1.73 8.94
C VAL A 98 8.91 2.63 8.32
N ALA A 99 8.53 3.60 7.49
CA ALA A 99 9.46 4.58 6.92
C ALA A 99 10.13 5.42 8.01
N LYS A 100 9.36 5.91 9.00
CA LYS A 100 9.91 6.63 10.16
C LYS A 100 10.89 5.77 10.95
N MET A 101 10.56 4.51 11.23
CA MET A 101 11.47 3.58 11.93
C MET A 101 12.76 3.38 11.12
N ALA A 102 12.67 3.22 9.81
CA ALA A 102 13.84 3.05 8.94
C ALA A 102 14.76 4.27 8.97
N ILE A 103 14.21 5.49 8.97
CA ILE A 103 15.00 6.72 9.12
C ILE A 103 15.73 6.72 10.46
N CYS A 104 15.03 6.45 11.57
CA CYS A 104 15.65 6.39 12.89
C CYS A 104 16.76 5.35 12.96
N ILE A 105 16.57 4.18 12.35
CA ILE A 105 17.62 3.15 12.27
C ILE A 105 18.84 3.69 11.52
N CYS A 106 18.65 4.33 10.37
CA CYS A 106 19.74 4.90 9.60
C CYS A 106 20.49 6.02 10.36
N MET A 107 19.78 6.79 11.19
CA MET A 107 20.39 7.82 12.04
C MET A 107 21.22 7.21 13.17
N ILE A 108 20.75 6.14 13.80
CA ILE A 108 21.43 5.47 14.93
C ILE A 108 22.59 4.62 14.41
N SER A 109 22.40 3.94 13.30
CA SER A 109 23.39 3.01 12.69
C SER A 109 23.42 3.21 11.18
N PRO A 110 24.24 4.14 10.67
CA PRO A 110 24.32 4.43 9.23
C PRO A 110 24.71 3.24 8.36
N ASN A 111 25.36 2.24 8.94
CA ASN A 111 25.80 1.02 8.26
C ASN A 111 24.87 -0.18 8.52
N ALA A 112 23.66 0.05 9.06
CA ALA A 112 22.69 -1.02 9.29
C ALA A 112 22.40 -1.76 7.99
N LYS A 113 22.46 -3.07 8.02
CA LYS A 113 22.17 -3.93 6.87
C LYS A 113 20.72 -4.42 6.96
N PRO A 114 20.06 -4.64 5.82
CA PRO A 114 18.76 -5.29 5.79
C PRO A 114 18.81 -6.68 6.43
N ALA A 115 17.69 -7.10 7.00
CA ALA A 115 17.55 -8.47 7.51
C ALA A 115 17.77 -9.49 6.37
N PRO A 116 18.42 -10.63 6.64
CA PRO A 116 18.56 -11.69 5.65
C PRO A 116 17.21 -12.19 5.13
N HIS A 117 17.16 -12.55 3.84
CA HIS A 117 15.90 -12.95 3.18
C HIS A 117 15.18 -14.09 3.88
N HIS A 118 15.91 -15.12 4.34
CA HIS A 118 15.31 -16.26 5.02
C HIS A 118 14.55 -15.88 6.31
N ILE A 119 14.96 -14.79 6.98
CA ILE A 119 14.25 -14.27 8.15
C ILE A 119 12.97 -13.57 7.71
N LEU A 120 13.02 -12.76 6.63
CA LEU A 120 11.86 -12.08 6.07
C LEU A 120 10.82 -13.10 5.59
N ASP A 121 11.26 -14.11 4.84
CA ASP A 121 10.41 -15.18 4.34
C ASP A 121 9.75 -15.96 5.49
N LYS A 122 10.51 -16.30 6.53
CA LYS A 122 9.99 -16.99 7.71
C LYS A 122 8.88 -16.17 8.39
N HIS A 123 9.10 -14.86 8.58
CA HIS A 123 8.09 -13.98 9.19
C HIS A 123 6.88 -13.78 8.31
N PHE A 124 7.07 -13.67 7.00
CA PHE A 124 5.99 -13.56 6.04
C PHE A 124 5.13 -14.82 6.02
N MET A 125 5.74 -16.00 5.93
CA MET A 125 5.02 -17.28 5.85
C MET A 125 4.25 -17.62 7.13
N ARG A 126 4.67 -17.09 8.29
CA ARG A 126 3.89 -17.22 9.54
C ARG A 126 2.54 -16.52 9.49
N LYS A 127 2.41 -15.44 8.70
CA LYS A 127 1.18 -14.64 8.57
C LYS A 127 0.36 -15.03 7.34
N HIS A 128 1.02 -15.41 6.26
CA HIS A 128 0.40 -15.53 4.94
C HIS A 128 0.63 -16.88 4.26
N GLY A 129 1.39 -17.79 4.87
CA GLY A 129 1.63 -19.14 4.32
C GLY A 129 0.44 -20.07 4.51
N SER A 130 0.50 -21.23 3.87
CA SER A 130 -0.53 -22.30 3.99
C SER A 130 -0.75 -22.76 5.42
N ASN A 131 0.27 -22.65 6.28
CA ASN A 131 0.22 -22.99 7.71
C ASN A 131 0.30 -21.75 8.59
N ALA A 132 -0.27 -20.62 8.14
CA ALA A 132 -0.30 -19.39 8.91
C ALA A 132 -1.04 -19.60 10.24
N TYR A 133 -0.44 -19.17 11.34
CA TYR A 133 -1.01 -19.30 12.69
C TYR A 133 -1.00 -17.98 13.46
N TYR A 134 -0.27 -16.99 12.94
CA TYR A 134 -0.13 -15.69 13.60
C TYR A 134 -1.27 -14.76 13.18
N GLU A 135 -1.96 -14.17 14.17
CA GLU A 135 -3.09 -13.26 13.96
C GLU A 135 -4.29 -13.89 13.20
N GLN A 136 -4.32 -15.22 13.04
CA GLN A 136 -5.49 -15.90 12.49
C GLN A 136 -6.56 -15.95 13.58
N LYS A 137 -7.79 -15.54 13.25
CA LYS A 137 -8.94 -15.87 14.10
C LYS A 137 -9.12 -17.37 14.06
N ASN A 138 -8.89 -18.04 15.17
CA ASN A 138 -9.27 -19.45 15.28
C ASN A 138 -10.79 -19.53 15.19
N ASP A 139 -11.32 -20.07 14.11
CA ASP A 139 -12.73 -20.43 13.96
C ASP A 139 -13.14 -21.61 14.88
N TYR A 140 -12.24 -22.03 15.76
CA TYR A 140 -12.58 -22.95 16.85
C TYR A 140 -13.09 -22.11 18.01
N GLY A 141 -14.44 -22.07 18.13
CA GLY A 141 -15.14 -21.45 19.24
C GLY A 141 -14.64 -21.99 20.60
N MET A 142 -13.66 -21.29 21.14
CA MET A 142 -13.35 -21.28 22.54
C MET A 142 -13.52 -19.83 23.02
N GLU A 143 -14.71 -19.55 23.54
CA GLU A 143 -14.89 -18.53 24.56
C GLU A 143 -13.90 -18.83 25.67
N GLY A 144 -12.73 -18.18 25.59
CA GLY A 144 -11.76 -18.19 26.68
C GLY A 144 -12.27 -17.33 27.82
N LYS A 145 -12.80 -17.96 28.82
CA LYS A 145 -12.96 -17.38 30.15
C LYS A 145 -11.63 -16.83 30.65
N LEU A 146 -11.62 -15.55 30.97
CA LEU A 146 -10.97 -14.97 32.13
C LEU A 146 -11.90 -13.96 32.75
#